data_c905425deb5bb0eec2bb1fd25996729d
#
_entry.id   c905425deb5bb0eec2bb1fd25996729d
#
_cell.length_a   1.000
_cell.length_b   1.000
_cell.length_c   1.000
_cell.angle_alpha   90.00
_cell.angle_beta   90.00
_cell.angle_gamma   90.00
#
_symmetry.space_group_name_H-M   'P 1'
#
loop_
_entity.id
_entity.type
_entity.pdbx_description
1 polymer ?
#
loop_
_entity_poly.entity_id
_entity_poly.type
_entity_poly.pdbx_seq_one_letter_code
_entity_poly.pdbx_strand_id
1 'polypeptide(L)'
;LMIRRPPRSTLFPYTTLFRSSGMEVNMDTKILLENGTNELEILEFTLGDNSYGINVAKVREIITYQPVTPVPNSHPSIEGIFMPRDIMITAIDLKNCLGRGESEPKGLFILTNFNRLDLAFHVDSVLGIHRVSWRDIIKPDATISTTDESVSTGIIKKDGKLIIILDFEKIVSDINPETGLKISEINELGARKRSNVPILIAEDSPLLNKLIVDSLKKAGYNNLIHTENGQKAYDVICQCKEDGTLKEHVKLIITDIEMPEMDGHRLTKLVKSDEATADIPIVIFSSLVNDEMKKKGEALGADAQLSKPEIGNLVKIIDQLVDEDQIGRAHV
;
A
#
# COMPACT_ATOMS: atom_id res chain seq x y z
N LEU A 1 24.86 -43.48 -34.54
CA LEU A 1 25.39 -42.88 -33.32
C LEU A 1 24.22 -42.35 -32.49
N MET A 2 23.82 -43.09 -31.45
CA MET A 2 22.77 -42.65 -30.48
C MET A 2 23.40 -41.72 -29.45
N ILE A 3 22.97 -40.47 -29.42
CA ILE A 3 23.36 -39.51 -28.41
C ILE A 3 22.41 -39.70 -27.22
N ARG A 4 22.92 -40.19 -26.08
CA ARG A 4 22.24 -40.31 -24.81
C ARG A 4 21.90 -38.94 -24.25
N ARG A 5 20.63 -38.71 -23.90
CA ARG A 5 20.18 -37.53 -23.15
C ARG A 5 20.70 -37.65 -21.70
N PRO A 6 21.18 -36.55 -21.09
CA PRO A 6 21.54 -36.57 -19.67
C PRO A 6 20.28 -36.64 -18.79
N PRO A 7 20.40 -37.12 -17.53
CA PRO A 7 19.25 -37.28 -16.62
C PRO A 7 18.67 -35.90 -16.21
N ARG A 8 17.35 -35.85 -16.10
CA ARG A 8 16.62 -34.70 -15.55
C ARG A 8 17.05 -34.51 -14.10
N SER A 9 17.77 -33.45 -13.79
CA SER A 9 17.97 -32.99 -12.44
C SER A 9 16.65 -32.43 -11.92
N THR A 10 16.26 -32.87 -10.75
CA THR A 10 15.17 -32.30 -9.93
C THR A 10 15.55 -30.86 -9.57
N LEU A 11 15.10 -29.92 -10.36
CA LEU A 11 15.25 -28.49 -10.08
C LEU A 11 14.14 -28.06 -9.12
N PHE A 12 14.56 -27.46 -8.02
CA PHE A 12 13.72 -26.70 -7.10
C PHE A 12 12.92 -25.64 -7.86
N PRO A 13 11.66 -25.33 -7.47
CA PRO A 13 10.77 -24.45 -8.24
C PRO A 13 11.13 -22.95 -8.25
N TYR A 14 12.32 -22.56 -7.80
CA TYR A 14 12.72 -21.15 -7.67
C TYR A 14 13.92 -20.72 -8.54
N THR A 15 14.35 -21.56 -9.45
CA THR A 15 15.47 -21.23 -10.38
C THR A 15 15.01 -21.24 -11.82
N THR A 16 14.35 -20.22 -12.22
CA THR A 16 14.28 -19.76 -13.62
C THR A 16 13.94 -18.27 -13.53
N LEU A 17 14.83 -17.44 -13.89
CA LEU A 17 15.14 -16.79 -15.13
C LEU A 17 15.96 -15.51 -14.88
N PHE A 18 17.25 -15.63 -14.91
CA PHE A 18 18.06 -14.50 -15.34
C PHE A 18 18.31 -14.67 -16.83
N ARG A 19 17.49 -14.08 -17.67
CA ARG A 19 17.79 -13.85 -19.08
C ARG A 19 17.96 -12.37 -19.32
N SER A 20 19.08 -12.01 -19.91
CA SER A 20 19.48 -10.69 -20.31
C SER A 20 18.47 -10.08 -21.30
N SER A 21 17.51 -9.34 -20.76
CA SER A 21 16.64 -8.32 -21.40
C SER A 21 15.30 -8.26 -20.67
N GLY A 22 15.25 -7.47 -19.58
CA GLY A 22 14.04 -7.29 -18.76
C GLY A 22 13.77 -8.50 -17.88
N MET A 23 13.98 -8.35 -16.58
CA MET A 23 13.59 -9.36 -15.59
C MET A 23 12.11 -9.19 -15.33
N GLU A 24 11.27 -9.94 -16.06
CA GLU A 24 9.87 -10.11 -15.63
C GLU A 24 9.89 -10.95 -14.37
N VAL A 25 9.49 -10.35 -13.24
CA VAL A 25 9.13 -11.08 -12.03
C VAL A 25 7.77 -11.70 -12.32
N ASN A 26 7.79 -12.86 -12.98
CA ASN A 26 6.59 -13.68 -13.13
C ASN A 26 6.33 -14.31 -11.75
N MET A 27 5.74 -13.53 -10.85
CA MET A 27 5.32 -14.00 -9.55
C MET A 27 4.17 -14.97 -9.76
N ASP A 28 4.38 -16.20 -9.32
CA ASP A 28 3.31 -17.19 -9.28
C ASP A 28 2.22 -16.64 -8.35
N THR A 29 1.15 -16.10 -8.93
CA THR A 29 0.00 -15.44 -8.29
C THR A 29 -0.66 -16.27 -7.19
N LYS A 30 -0.35 -17.56 -7.11
CA LYS A 30 -0.81 -18.45 -6.05
C LYS A 30 -0.28 -18.12 -4.66
N ILE A 31 0.91 -17.50 -4.53
CA ILE A 31 1.52 -17.22 -3.23
C ILE A 31 0.86 -16.00 -2.57
N LEU A 32 0.44 -15.01 -3.37
CA LEU A 32 -0.27 -13.83 -2.89
C LEU A 32 -1.73 -14.10 -2.47
N LEU A 33 -2.27 -15.26 -2.84
CA LEU A 33 -3.66 -15.65 -2.59
C LEU A 33 -3.86 -16.46 -1.29
N GLU A 34 -2.85 -16.68 -0.47
CA GLU A 34 -3.07 -17.15 0.90
C GLU A 34 -3.73 -16.04 1.71
N ASN A 35 -5.06 -16.04 1.69
CA ASN A 35 -5.91 -14.99 2.22
C ASN A 35 -5.69 -14.77 3.71
N GLY A 36 -5.15 -13.60 4.06
CA GLY A 36 -5.10 -13.09 5.43
C GLY A 36 -4.11 -13.79 6.35
N THR A 37 -2.90 -14.10 5.87
CA THR A 37 -1.81 -14.67 6.67
C THR A 37 -1.11 -13.65 7.58
N ASN A 38 -1.39 -12.36 7.40
CA ASN A 38 -0.69 -11.27 8.10
C ASN A 38 0.83 -11.25 7.78
N GLU A 39 1.18 -11.64 6.57
CA GLU A 39 2.55 -11.66 6.06
C GLU A 39 2.73 -10.65 4.93
N LEU A 40 3.94 -10.14 4.81
CA LEU A 40 4.37 -9.18 3.81
C LEU A 40 5.55 -9.75 3.04
N GLU A 41 5.59 -9.58 1.73
CA GLU A 41 6.74 -9.88 0.90
C GLU A 41 7.50 -8.60 0.60
N ILE A 42 8.75 -8.54 1.03
CA ILE A 42 9.65 -7.40 0.88
C ILE A 42 10.72 -7.73 -0.15
N LEU A 43 10.84 -6.92 -1.18
CA LEU A 43 11.98 -6.91 -2.08
C LEU A 43 13.13 -6.14 -1.44
N GLU A 44 14.22 -6.84 -1.10
CA GLU A 44 15.44 -6.21 -0.57
C GLU A 44 16.28 -5.67 -1.71
N PHE A 45 16.72 -4.43 -1.57
CA PHE A 45 17.63 -3.75 -2.49
C PHE A 45 18.67 -2.93 -1.74
N THR A 46 19.72 -2.50 -2.42
CA THR A 46 20.81 -1.74 -1.81
C THR A 46 20.94 -0.33 -2.37
N LEU A 47 21.33 0.59 -1.49
CA LEU A 47 21.82 1.93 -1.83
C LEU A 47 23.13 2.15 -1.03
N GLY A 48 24.27 2.09 -1.72
CA GLY A 48 25.58 1.98 -1.08
C GLY A 48 25.69 0.69 -0.28
N ASP A 49 26.15 0.82 0.95
CA ASP A 49 26.35 -0.31 1.88
C ASP A 49 25.11 -0.69 2.69
N ASN A 50 23.98 -0.02 2.47
CA ASN A 50 22.77 -0.24 3.27
C ASN A 50 21.71 -1.01 2.49
N SER A 51 20.97 -1.87 3.24
CA SER A 51 19.83 -2.62 2.74
C SER A 51 18.52 -1.91 3.04
N TYR A 52 17.68 -1.83 2.03
CA TYR A 52 16.34 -1.26 2.07
C TYR A 52 15.32 -2.25 1.54
N GLY A 53 14.06 -2.01 1.84
CA GLY A 53 12.96 -2.86 1.40
C GLY A 53 11.79 -2.08 0.82
N ILE A 54 11.16 -2.68 -0.19
CA ILE A 54 9.87 -2.26 -0.75
C ILE A 54 8.91 -3.44 -0.73
N ASN A 55 7.63 -3.19 -0.44
CA ASN A 55 6.60 -4.21 -0.59
C ASN A 55 6.53 -4.70 -2.04
N VAL A 56 6.66 -6.00 -2.24
CA VAL A 56 6.59 -6.63 -3.56
C VAL A 56 5.29 -6.30 -4.29
N ALA A 57 4.18 -6.13 -3.57
CA ALA A 57 2.90 -5.75 -4.15
C ALA A 57 2.91 -4.39 -4.90
N LYS A 58 3.89 -3.51 -4.58
CA LYS A 58 4.12 -2.24 -5.30
C LYS A 58 5.00 -2.42 -6.54
N VAL A 59 5.73 -3.53 -6.63
CA VAL A 59 6.73 -3.77 -7.69
C VAL A 59 6.05 -4.41 -8.90
N ARG A 60 6.18 -3.75 -10.03
CA ARG A 60 5.72 -4.28 -11.31
C ARG A 60 6.81 -5.09 -12.02
N GLU A 61 8.03 -4.54 -12.04
CA GLU A 61 9.14 -5.09 -12.82
C GLU A 61 10.47 -4.53 -12.30
N ILE A 62 11.55 -5.27 -12.51
CA ILE A 62 12.92 -4.80 -12.28
C ILE A 62 13.66 -4.84 -13.59
N ILE A 63 14.25 -3.73 -13.99
CA ILE A 63 15.02 -3.62 -15.23
C ILE A 63 16.41 -3.07 -14.97
N THR A 64 17.34 -3.33 -15.87
CA THR A 64 18.64 -2.68 -15.85
C THR A 64 18.51 -1.19 -16.12
N TYR A 65 19.42 -0.40 -15.53
CA TYR A 65 19.48 1.04 -15.79
C TYR A 65 19.42 1.34 -17.28
N GLN A 66 18.63 2.32 -17.64
CA GLN A 66 18.54 2.87 -19.00
C GLN A 66 18.77 4.38 -18.93
N PRO A 67 19.44 4.97 -19.95
CA PRO A 67 19.61 6.42 -20.00
C PRO A 67 18.27 7.14 -19.91
N VAL A 68 18.20 8.13 -19.05
CA VAL A 68 17.02 8.98 -18.83
C VAL A 68 17.19 10.33 -19.55
N THR A 69 16.08 10.92 -19.95
CA THR A 69 16.06 12.28 -20.46
C THR A 69 15.73 13.24 -19.34
N PRO A 70 16.63 14.13 -18.92
CA PRO A 70 16.37 15.09 -17.86
C PRO A 70 15.18 16.00 -18.19
N VAL A 71 14.35 16.30 -17.19
CA VAL A 71 13.21 17.21 -17.33
C VAL A 71 13.59 18.57 -16.72
N PRO A 72 13.52 19.66 -17.50
CA PRO A 72 13.83 21.00 -16.97
C PRO A 72 12.91 21.38 -15.80
N ASN A 73 13.49 22.01 -14.76
CA ASN A 73 12.77 22.46 -13.56
C ASN A 73 12.03 21.36 -12.78
N SER A 74 12.42 20.11 -12.96
CA SER A 74 11.92 19.02 -12.12
C SER A 74 12.49 19.08 -10.71
N HIS A 75 11.86 18.32 -9.78
CA HIS A 75 12.40 18.14 -8.43
C HIS A 75 13.80 17.52 -8.49
N PRO A 76 14.77 17.91 -7.61
CA PRO A 76 16.15 17.37 -7.63
C PRO A 76 16.25 15.85 -7.59
N SER A 77 15.31 15.17 -6.96
CA SER A 77 15.27 13.70 -6.91
C SER A 77 14.70 13.05 -8.17
N ILE A 78 14.19 13.83 -9.14
CA ILE A 78 13.76 13.29 -10.45
C ILE A 78 14.99 13.24 -11.36
N GLU A 79 15.44 12.04 -11.67
CA GLU A 79 16.58 11.81 -12.58
C GLU A 79 16.22 12.13 -14.03
N GLY A 80 14.97 11.90 -14.41
CA GLY A 80 14.44 12.19 -15.75
C GLY A 80 13.27 11.28 -16.12
N ILE A 81 13.03 11.17 -17.42
CA ILE A 81 12.01 10.30 -18.01
C ILE A 81 12.64 9.34 -19.02
N PHE A 82 12.07 8.17 -19.15
CA PHE A 82 12.43 7.19 -20.17
C PHE A 82 11.21 6.38 -20.62
N MET A 83 11.30 5.63 -21.70
CA MET A 83 10.16 4.93 -22.29
C MET A 83 10.49 3.44 -22.52
N PRO A 84 10.44 2.59 -21.51
CA PRO A 84 10.48 1.16 -21.74
C PRO A 84 9.14 0.71 -22.33
N ARG A 85 9.20 0.00 -23.48
CA ARG A 85 8.00 -0.58 -24.12
C ARG A 85 6.86 0.43 -24.38
N ASP A 86 7.20 1.63 -24.86
CA ASP A 86 6.26 2.70 -25.24
C ASP A 86 5.45 3.31 -24.09
N ILE A 87 5.79 3.05 -22.84
CA ILE A 87 5.20 3.69 -21.66
C ILE A 87 6.20 4.70 -21.11
N MET A 88 5.77 5.96 -20.97
CA MET A 88 6.59 7.00 -20.35
C MET A 88 6.62 6.82 -18.84
N ILE A 89 7.81 6.67 -18.28
CA ILE A 89 8.04 6.45 -16.85
C ILE A 89 8.97 7.52 -16.30
N THR A 90 8.63 8.06 -15.13
CA THR A 90 9.50 8.99 -14.40
C THR A 90 10.48 8.20 -13.53
N ALA A 91 11.77 8.48 -13.69
CA ALA A 91 12.85 7.91 -12.89
C ALA A 91 13.14 8.80 -11.67
N ILE A 92 13.16 8.18 -10.50
CA ILE A 92 13.43 8.82 -9.20
C ILE A 92 14.74 8.26 -8.65
N ASP A 93 15.68 9.13 -8.32
CA ASP A 93 16.92 8.78 -7.65
C ASP A 93 16.69 8.61 -6.14
N LEU A 94 16.60 7.38 -5.66
CA LEU A 94 16.40 7.10 -4.24
C LEU A 94 17.57 7.54 -3.36
N LYS A 95 18.82 7.54 -3.85
CA LYS A 95 19.95 8.06 -3.08
C LYS A 95 19.78 9.55 -2.80
N ASN A 96 19.35 10.30 -3.82
CA ASN A 96 19.07 11.73 -3.68
C ASN A 96 17.90 11.96 -2.71
N CYS A 97 16.80 11.19 -2.82
CA CYS A 97 15.67 11.26 -1.88
C CYS A 97 16.08 11.05 -0.42
N LEU A 98 17.07 10.19 -0.18
CA LEU A 98 17.56 9.88 1.16
C LEU A 98 18.74 10.77 1.61
N GLY A 99 19.05 11.84 0.86
CA GLY A 99 20.16 12.76 1.19
C GLY A 99 21.54 12.11 1.14
N ARG A 100 21.71 11.05 0.31
CA ARG A 100 22.97 10.29 0.19
C ARG A 100 23.77 10.60 -1.09
N GLY A 101 23.45 11.73 -1.73
CA GLY A 101 24.03 12.12 -3.01
C GLY A 101 23.28 11.56 -4.19
N GLU A 102 23.87 11.69 -5.37
CA GLU A 102 23.27 11.24 -6.63
C GLU A 102 23.71 9.80 -6.96
N SER A 103 22.85 9.09 -7.67
CA SER A 103 23.16 7.75 -8.20
C SER A 103 24.06 7.87 -9.42
N GLU A 104 24.96 6.89 -9.59
CA GLU A 104 25.72 6.76 -10.84
C GLU A 104 24.84 6.12 -11.93
N PRO A 105 25.06 6.39 -13.22
CA PRO A 105 24.26 5.86 -14.33
C PRO A 105 24.52 4.34 -14.56
N LYS A 106 24.25 3.55 -13.52
CA LYS A 106 24.41 2.09 -13.47
C LYS A 106 23.42 1.54 -12.40
N GLY A 107 23.26 0.23 -12.35
CA GLY A 107 22.38 -0.42 -11.37
C GLY A 107 21.05 -0.83 -12.00
N LEU A 108 19.98 -0.70 -11.25
CA LEU A 108 18.67 -1.19 -11.62
C LEU A 108 17.59 -0.12 -11.40
N PHE A 109 16.52 -0.22 -12.17
CA PHE A 109 15.28 0.46 -11.89
C PHE A 109 14.25 -0.54 -11.33
N ILE A 110 13.65 -0.23 -10.19
CA ILE A 110 12.45 -0.90 -9.68
C ILE A 110 11.26 -0.13 -10.23
N LEU A 111 10.55 -0.71 -11.19
CA LEU A 111 9.32 -0.15 -11.74
C LEU A 111 8.17 -0.46 -10.82
N THR A 112 7.40 0.56 -10.49
CA THR A 112 6.26 0.46 -9.59
C THR A 112 5.00 1.02 -10.24
N ASN A 113 3.86 0.51 -9.79
CA ASN A 113 2.57 1.10 -10.10
C ASN A 113 1.76 1.19 -8.81
N PHE A 114 1.70 2.37 -8.24
CA PHE A 114 0.82 2.69 -7.12
C PHE A 114 0.28 4.10 -7.24
N ASN A 115 -0.86 4.37 -6.65
CA ASN A 115 -1.59 5.63 -6.83
C ASN A 115 -1.84 5.98 -8.32
N ARG A 116 -1.94 4.95 -9.19
CA ARG A 116 -2.08 5.10 -10.66
C ARG A 116 -0.90 5.80 -11.33
N LEU A 117 0.27 5.81 -10.71
CA LEU A 117 1.50 6.38 -11.25
C LEU A 117 2.47 5.26 -11.61
N ASP A 118 3.00 5.33 -12.84
CA ASP A 118 4.11 4.50 -13.28
C ASP A 118 5.42 5.22 -12.98
N LEU A 119 6.17 4.69 -12.01
CA LEU A 119 7.41 5.28 -11.52
C LEU A 119 8.53 4.24 -11.57
N ALA A 120 9.76 4.69 -11.69
CA ALA A 120 10.96 3.88 -11.60
C ALA A 120 11.87 4.42 -10.50
N PHE A 121 12.21 3.59 -9.53
CA PHE A 121 13.14 3.95 -8.46
C PHE A 121 14.52 3.39 -8.77
N HIS A 122 15.50 4.28 -8.85
CA HIS A 122 16.87 3.91 -9.13
C HIS A 122 17.55 3.36 -7.87
N VAL A 123 18.11 2.14 -7.99
CA VAL A 123 18.78 1.41 -6.91
C VAL A 123 20.09 0.80 -7.42
N ASP A 124 21.03 0.52 -6.51
CA ASP A 124 22.32 -0.06 -6.89
C ASP A 124 22.19 -1.54 -7.26
N SER A 125 21.46 -2.31 -6.46
CA SER A 125 21.22 -3.74 -6.71
C SER A 125 19.94 -4.23 -6.01
N VAL A 126 19.44 -5.37 -6.47
CA VAL A 126 18.37 -6.12 -5.83
C VAL A 126 18.93 -7.42 -5.31
N LEU A 127 18.67 -7.76 -4.03
CA LEU A 127 19.24 -8.92 -3.37
C LEU A 127 18.28 -10.12 -3.36
N GLY A 128 16.97 -9.89 -3.18
CA GLY A 128 15.99 -10.94 -3.16
C GLY A 128 14.66 -10.54 -2.51
N ILE A 129 13.76 -11.51 -2.40
CA ILE A 129 12.46 -11.33 -1.76
C ILE A 129 12.45 -12.05 -0.42
N HIS A 130 11.93 -11.40 0.61
CA HIS A 130 11.78 -11.92 1.95
C HIS A 130 10.31 -11.91 2.38
N ARG A 131 9.81 -13.06 2.81
CA ARG A 131 8.50 -13.14 3.46
C ARG A 131 8.68 -12.87 4.94
N VAL A 132 7.97 -11.91 5.48
CA VAL A 132 8.05 -11.44 6.87
C VAL A 132 6.65 -11.28 7.45
N SER A 133 6.49 -11.56 8.74
CA SER A 133 5.26 -11.25 9.45
C SER A 133 5.24 -9.76 9.82
N TRP A 134 4.08 -9.11 9.73
CA TRP A 134 3.90 -7.74 10.22
C TRP A 134 4.32 -7.57 11.69
N ARG A 135 4.27 -8.67 12.50
CA ARG A 135 4.71 -8.66 13.90
C ARG A 135 6.22 -8.58 14.08
N ASP A 136 6.98 -9.00 13.05
CA ASP A 136 8.44 -8.99 13.07
C ASP A 136 9.02 -7.66 12.57
N ILE A 137 8.16 -6.75 12.10
CA ILE A 137 8.54 -5.42 11.67
C ILE A 137 8.61 -4.50 12.88
N ILE A 138 9.81 -4.02 13.17
CA ILE A 138 10.08 -3.10 14.27
C ILE A 138 9.77 -1.69 13.80
N LYS A 139 8.87 -0.98 14.49
CA LYS A 139 8.67 0.45 14.23
C LYS A 139 9.94 1.23 14.63
N PRO A 140 10.37 2.21 13.81
CA PRO A 140 11.45 3.11 14.21
C PRO A 140 11.05 3.81 15.50
N ASP A 141 11.96 3.81 16.46
CA ASP A 141 11.76 4.49 17.73
C ASP A 141 11.84 6.04 17.53
N ALA A 142 11.22 6.82 18.41
CA ALA A 142 11.17 8.28 18.34
C ALA A 142 12.54 8.98 18.33
N THR A 143 13.62 8.28 18.69
CA THR A 143 15.01 8.78 18.57
C THR A 143 15.55 8.69 17.14
N ILE A 144 14.99 7.80 16.32
CA ILE A 144 15.38 7.62 14.91
C ILE A 144 14.48 8.47 14.01
N SER A 145 13.21 8.66 14.39
CA SER A 145 12.24 9.49 13.68
C SER A 145 11.94 10.76 14.47
N THR A 146 12.91 11.68 14.54
CA THR A 146 12.77 12.93 15.29
C THR A 146 11.93 13.98 14.58
N THR A 147 11.47 13.71 13.37
CA THR A 147 10.64 14.62 12.57
C THR A 147 9.60 13.85 11.78
N ASP A 148 8.48 14.51 11.43
CA ASP A 148 7.48 14.04 10.45
C ASP A 148 8.10 13.77 9.04
N GLU A 149 9.42 13.95 8.91
CA GLU A 149 10.19 13.78 7.67
C GLU A 149 10.76 12.36 7.48
N SER A 150 10.58 11.44 8.45
CA SER A 150 11.09 10.07 8.29
C SER A 150 10.36 9.36 7.13
N VAL A 151 11.15 8.87 6.18
CA VAL A 151 10.68 8.08 5.02
C VAL A 151 10.77 6.57 5.28
N SER A 152 10.79 6.12 6.53
CA SER A 152 10.88 4.71 6.90
C SER A 152 9.63 4.28 7.68
N THR A 153 8.98 3.20 7.23
CA THR A 153 7.81 2.63 7.88
C THR A 153 8.13 1.52 8.86
N GLY A 154 9.30 0.89 8.73
CA GLY A 154 9.68 -0.23 9.59
C GLY A 154 11.11 -0.70 9.38
N ILE A 155 11.57 -1.55 10.30
CA ILE A 155 12.88 -2.19 10.25
C ILE A 155 12.71 -3.68 10.42
N ILE A 156 13.34 -4.46 9.55
CA ILE A 156 13.41 -5.92 9.64
C ILE A 156 14.83 -6.30 10.06
N LYS A 157 14.97 -7.20 11.02
CA LYS A 157 16.24 -7.82 11.36
C LYS A 157 16.32 -9.20 10.74
N LYS A 158 17.26 -9.41 9.82
CA LYS A 158 17.47 -10.68 9.14
C LYS A 158 18.96 -10.99 9.02
N ASP A 159 19.37 -12.20 9.38
CA ASP A 159 20.76 -12.70 9.26
C ASP A 159 21.80 -11.73 9.81
N GLY A 160 21.47 -11.04 10.93
CA GLY A 160 22.35 -10.06 11.58
C GLY A 160 22.40 -8.70 10.87
N LYS A 161 21.67 -8.49 9.78
CA LYS A 161 21.53 -7.22 9.07
C LYS A 161 20.19 -6.56 9.38
N LEU A 162 20.14 -5.25 9.19
CA LEU A 162 18.92 -4.46 9.27
C LEU A 162 18.50 -4.08 7.85
N ILE A 163 17.23 -4.33 7.52
CA ILE A 163 16.60 -3.91 6.27
C ILE A 163 15.59 -2.82 6.65
N ILE A 164 15.75 -1.62 6.11
CA ILE A 164 14.87 -0.49 6.37
C ILE A 164 13.76 -0.48 5.31
N ILE A 165 12.52 -0.63 5.72
CA ILE A 165 11.36 -0.53 4.81
C ILE A 165 11.09 0.95 4.56
N LEU A 166 11.10 1.36 3.30
CA LEU A 166 10.86 2.74 2.91
C LEU A 166 9.37 3.02 2.65
N ASP A 167 8.95 4.22 3.03
CA ASP A 167 7.65 4.78 2.69
C ASP A 167 7.71 5.45 1.30
N PHE A 168 7.40 4.68 0.27
CA PHE A 168 7.40 5.16 -1.11
C PHE A 168 6.29 6.18 -1.40
N GLU A 169 5.18 6.11 -0.67
CA GLU A 169 4.08 7.08 -0.80
C GLU A 169 4.53 8.45 -0.30
N LYS A 170 5.18 8.47 0.86
CA LYS A 170 5.76 9.69 1.39
C LYS A 170 6.83 10.25 0.47
N ILE A 171 7.76 9.42 -0.02
CA ILE A 171 8.81 9.86 -0.97
C ILE A 171 8.17 10.53 -2.20
N VAL A 172 7.14 9.93 -2.79
CA VAL A 172 6.47 10.48 -3.97
C VAL A 172 5.68 11.74 -3.63
N SER A 173 5.02 11.77 -2.48
CA SER A 173 4.29 12.95 -2.01
C SER A 173 5.21 14.13 -1.69
N ASP A 174 6.41 13.88 -1.16
CA ASP A 174 7.42 14.91 -0.91
C ASP A 174 7.97 15.49 -2.23
N ILE A 175 8.09 14.68 -3.28
CA ILE A 175 8.49 15.11 -4.62
C ILE A 175 7.36 15.91 -5.30
N ASN A 176 6.12 15.42 -5.23
CA ASN A 176 4.97 16.08 -5.83
C ASN A 176 3.73 15.91 -4.93
N PRO A 177 3.42 16.93 -4.11
CA PRO A 177 2.26 16.89 -3.21
C PRO A 177 0.90 16.69 -3.90
N GLU A 178 0.78 17.00 -5.18
CA GLU A 178 -0.46 16.78 -5.94
C GLU A 178 -0.77 15.31 -6.20
N THR A 179 0.20 14.41 -5.98
CA THR A 179 -0.01 12.96 -6.11
C THR A 179 -0.71 12.35 -4.90
N GLY A 180 -0.82 13.10 -3.81
CA GLY A 180 -1.54 12.72 -2.60
C GLY A 180 -3.06 12.92 -2.70
N LEU A 181 -3.74 12.97 -1.56
CA LEU A 181 -5.19 13.12 -1.46
C LEU A 181 -5.66 14.45 -2.08
N LYS A 182 -6.53 14.37 -3.09
CA LYS A 182 -7.09 15.55 -3.78
C LYS A 182 -8.27 16.14 -3.02
N ILE A 183 -7.98 16.90 -1.96
CA ILE A 183 -9.00 17.54 -1.11
C ILE A 183 -9.92 18.49 -1.90
N SER A 184 -9.45 19.02 -3.04
CA SER A 184 -10.27 19.86 -3.95
C SER A 184 -11.52 19.13 -4.46
N GLU A 185 -11.45 17.80 -4.67
CA GLU A 185 -12.60 17.00 -5.11
C GLU A 185 -13.79 17.04 -4.14
N ILE A 186 -13.53 17.29 -2.86
CA ILE A 186 -14.61 17.40 -1.86
C ILE A 186 -15.39 18.68 -2.04
N ASN A 187 -14.72 19.78 -2.42
CA ASN A 187 -15.39 21.06 -2.68
C ASN A 187 -16.35 20.97 -3.88
N GLU A 188 -16.08 20.06 -4.82
CA GLU A 188 -16.94 19.81 -5.99
C GLU A 188 -18.23 19.06 -5.65
N LEU A 189 -18.28 18.39 -4.48
CA LEU A 189 -19.48 17.65 -4.05
C LEU A 189 -20.64 18.58 -3.61
N GLY A 190 -20.42 19.88 -3.52
CA GLY A 190 -21.44 20.88 -3.16
C GLY A 190 -21.79 20.90 -1.67
N ALA A 191 -22.91 21.54 -1.34
CA ALA A 191 -23.39 21.64 0.05
C ALA A 191 -23.93 20.29 0.53
N ARG A 192 -23.44 19.82 1.67
CA ARG A 192 -23.78 18.50 2.22
C ARG A 192 -24.43 18.61 3.58
N LYS A 193 -25.34 17.68 3.88
CA LYS A 193 -25.93 17.54 5.23
C LYS A 193 -24.91 16.91 6.16
N ARG A 194 -24.95 17.31 7.43
CA ARG A 194 -24.15 16.63 8.49
C ARG A 194 -24.70 15.25 8.76
N SER A 195 -23.81 14.27 8.86
CA SER A 195 -24.11 12.88 9.21
C SER A 195 -23.39 12.50 10.51
N ASN A 196 -24.07 11.84 11.41
CA ASN A 196 -23.49 11.28 12.64
C ASN A 196 -23.30 9.77 12.55
N VAL A 197 -23.29 9.21 11.33
CA VAL A 197 -22.98 7.80 11.12
C VAL A 197 -21.57 7.51 11.66
N PRO A 198 -21.42 6.53 12.55
CA PRO A 198 -20.12 6.19 13.10
C PRO A 198 -19.29 5.42 12.08
N ILE A 199 -18.15 5.96 11.73
CA ILE A 199 -17.19 5.39 10.78
C ILE A 199 -15.90 5.08 11.52
N LEU A 200 -15.46 3.82 11.43
CA LEU A 200 -14.19 3.35 11.96
C LEU A 200 -13.13 3.43 10.83
N ILE A 201 -12.02 4.09 11.12
CA ILE A 201 -10.91 4.30 10.16
C ILE A 201 -9.67 3.61 10.71
N ALA A 202 -9.05 2.74 9.91
CA ALA A 202 -7.76 2.12 10.19
C ALA A 202 -6.73 2.63 9.17
N GLU A 203 -5.78 3.43 9.64
CA GLU A 203 -4.72 4.05 8.83
C GLU A 203 -3.51 4.29 9.73
N ASP A 204 -2.33 3.80 9.35
CA ASP A 204 -1.12 3.86 10.18
C ASP A 204 -0.30 5.15 9.98
N SER A 205 -0.50 5.85 8.87
CA SER A 205 0.13 7.15 8.62
C SER A 205 -0.63 8.28 9.33
N PRO A 206 -0.03 8.95 10.34
CA PRO A 206 -0.71 10.04 11.04
C PRO A 206 -1.11 11.20 10.11
N LEU A 207 -0.29 11.47 9.08
CA LEU A 207 -0.58 12.52 8.10
C LEU A 207 -1.78 12.15 7.23
N LEU A 208 -1.77 10.95 6.64
CA LEU A 208 -2.87 10.49 5.78
C LEU A 208 -4.16 10.36 6.56
N ASN A 209 -4.09 9.81 7.78
CA ASN A 209 -5.24 9.74 8.66
C ASN A 209 -5.84 11.11 8.94
N LYS A 210 -5.03 12.10 9.31
CA LYS A 210 -5.51 13.48 9.49
C LYS A 210 -6.18 14.01 8.22
N LEU A 211 -5.58 13.80 7.05
CA LEU A 211 -6.14 14.24 5.77
C LEU A 211 -7.48 13.55 5.45
N ILE A 212 -7.59 12.24 5.70
CA ILE A 212 -8.85 11.49 5.53
C ILE A 212 -9.92 12.03 6.48
N VAL A 213 -9.59 12.16 7.76
CA VAL A 213 -10.52 12.67 8.80
C VAL A 213 -10.99 14.09 8.46
N ASP A 214 -10.08 14.99 8.12
CA ASP A 214 -10.41 16.38 7.76
C ASP A 214 -11.29 16.43 6.49
N SER A 215 -11.02 15.54 5.55
CA SER A 215 -11.78 15.40 4.31
C SER A 215 -13.20 14.90 4.57
N LEU A 216 -13.36 13.87 5.38
CA LEU A 216 -14.67 13.33 5.76
C LEU A 216 -15.48 14.33 6.59
N LYS A 217 -14.84 15.08 7.51
CA LYS A 217 -15.49 16.17 8.24
C LYS A 217 -16.00 17.27 7.32
N LYS A 218 -15.21 17.67 6.32
CA LYS A 218 -15.66 18.63 5.27
C LYS A 218 -16.82 18.08 4.47
N ALA A 219 -16.83 16.75 4.21
CA ALA A 219 -17.92 16.07 3.54
C ALA A 219 -19.16 15.90 4.43
N GLY A 220 -19.12 16.30 5.71
CA GLY A 220 -20.25 16.29 6.63
C GLY A 220 -20.29 15.13 7.63
N TYR A 221 -19.33 14.18 7.56
CA TYR A 221 -19.24 13.07 8.51
C TYR A 221 -18.49 13.49 9.78
N ASN A 222 -19.14 13.45 10.93
CA ASN A 222 -18.57 13.99 12.18
C ASN A 222 -18.26 12.93 13.23
N ASN A 223 -18.85 11.72 13.13
CA ASN A 223 -18.61 10.65 14.07
C ASN A 223 -17.56 9.67 13.51
N LEU A 224 -16.29 10.01 13.70
CA LEU A 224 -15.16 9.28 13.16
C LEU A 224 -14.31 8.71 14.29
N ILE A 225 -14.13 7.39 14.30
CA ILE A 225 -13.24 6.66 15.21
C ILE A 225 -12.02 6.27 14.41
N HIS A 226 -10.83 6.61 14.89
CA HIS A 226 -9.58 6.36 14.21
C HIS A 226 -8.68 5.41 14.98
N THR A 227 -8.02 4.53 14.27
CA THR A 227 -7.07 3.56 14.79
C THR A 227 -5.83 3.49 13.91
N GLU A 228 -4.68 3.18 14.51
CA GLU A 228 -3.37 3.21 13.85
C GLU A 228 -3.04 1.93 13.07
N ASN A 229 -3.86 0.89 13.17
CA ASN A 229 -3.66 -0.38 12.46
C ASN A 229 -4.93 -1.24 12.53
N GLY A 230 -4.92 -2.33 11.76
CA GLY A 230 -6.03 -3.26 11.71
C GLY A 230 -6.28 -3.99 13.04
N GLN A 231 -5.26 -4.23 13.87
CA GLN A 231 -5.43 -4.89 15.16
C GLN A 231 -6.22 -4.00 16.13
N LYS A 232 -5.84 -2.72 16.26
CA LYS A 232 -6.59 -1.77 17.10
C LYS A 232 -8.01 -1.56 16.60
N ALA A 233 -8.23 -1.55 15.28
CA ALA A 233 -9.57 -1.50 14.71
C ALA A 233 -10.40 -2.72 15.10
N TYR A 234 -9.81 -3.91 15.01
CA TYR A 234 -10.47 -5.15 15.39
C TYR A 234 -10.77 -5.21 16.89
N ASP A 235 -9.85 -4.72 17.74
CA ASP A 235 -10.05 -4.64 19.19
C ASP A 235 -11.25 -3.74 19.54
N VAL A 236 -11.40 -2.59 18.87
CA VAL A 236 -12.59 -1.71 19.02
C VAL A 236 -13.87 -2.45 18.64
N ILE A 237 -13.87 -3.18 17.53
CA ILE A 237 -15.03 -3.97 17.09
C ILE A 237 -15.38 -5.05 18.10
N CYS A 238 -14.39 -5.80 18.61
CA CYS A 238 -14.59 -6.83 19.62
C CYS A 238 -15.16 -6.24 20.91
N GLN A 239 -14.62 -5.12 21.39
CA GLN A 239 -15.11 -4.44 22.58
C GLN A 239 -16.57 -4.00 22.41
N CYS A 240 -16.89 -3.34 21.28
CA CYS A 240 -18.27 -2.91 21.00
C CYS A 240 -19.24 -4.10 20.87
N LYS A 241 -18.75 -5.25 20.38
CA LYS A 241 -19.53 -6.49 20.30
C LYS A 241 -19.82 -7.05 21.69
N GLU A 242 -18.83 -7.11 22.57
CA GLU A 242 -18.97 -7.58 23.96
C GLU A 242 -19.93 -6.68 24.75
N ASP A 243 -19.84 -5.37 24.55
CA ASP A 243 -20.71 -4.38 25.21
C ASP A 243 -22.14 -4.31 24.62
N GLY A 244 -22.39 -5.01 23.50
CA GLY A 244 -23.67 -4.96 22.78
C GLY A 244 -23.95 -3.63 22.07
N THR A 245 -22.95 -2.78 21.91
CA THR A 245 -23.05 -1.40 21.35
C THR A 245 -22.52 -1.28 19.91
N LEU A 246 -22.21 -2.40 19.26
CA LEU A 246 -21.56 -2.44 17.94
C LEU A 246 -22.29 -1.56 16.90
N LYS A 247 -23.62 -1.68 16.80
CA LYS A 247 -24.42 -0.93 15.83
C LYS A 247 -24.47 0.57 16.10
N GLU A 248 -24.13 1.00 17.31
CA GLU A 248 -24.08 2.41 17.71
C GLU A 248 -22.74 3.06 17.43
N HIS A 249 -21.66 2.24 17.38
CA HIS A 249 -20.29 2.72 17.29
C HIS A 249 -19.59 2.40 15.96
N VAL A 250 -20.02 1.36 15.21
CA VAL A 250 -19.41 0.99 13.93
C VAL A 250 -20.48 0.68 12.89
N LYS A 251 -20.65 1.56 11.92
CA LYS A 251 -21.60 1.42 10.82
C LYS A 251 -20.92 1.23 9.47
N LEU A 252 -19.66 1.62 9.37
CA LEU A 252 -18.83 1.50 8.20
C LEU A 252 -17.37 1.46 8.64
N ILE A 253 -16.55 0.69 7.94
CA ILE A 253 -15.12 0.60 8.17
C ILE A 253 -14.40 1.09 6.91
N ILE A 254 -13.42 1.98 7.09
CA ILE A 254 -12.46 2.38 6.07
C ILE A 254 -11.11 1.84 6.52
N THR A 255 -10.40 1.10 5.67
CA THR A 255 -9.11 0.52 6.03
C THR A 255 -8.09 0.69 4.93
N ASP A 256 -6.86 1.04 5.30
CA ASP A 256 -5.71 0.81 4.43
C ASP A 256 -5.39 -0.69 4.36
N ILE A 257 -4.62 -1.10 3.36
CA ILE A 257 -4.07 -2.46 3.25
C ILE A 257 -2.79 -2.59 4.05
N GLU A 258 -1.83 -1.67 3.85
CA GLU A 258 -0.49 -1.76 4.45
C GLU A 258 -0.45 -1.13 5.83
N MET A 259 -0.68 -1.94 6.85
CA MET A 259 -0.60 -1.49 8.25
C MET A 259 0.18 -2.49 9.10
N PRO A 260 0.93 -2.02 10.11
CA PRO A 260 1.63 -2.90 11.06
C PRO A 260 0.65 -3.73 11.90
N GLU A 261 1.13 -4.81 12.51
CA GLU A 261 0.41 -5.74 13.37
C GLU A 261 -0.71 -6.53 12.67
N MET A 262 -1.63 -5.86 11.98
CA MET A 262 -2.70 -6.46 11.18
C MET A 262 -2.98 -5.61 9.94
N ASP A 263 -2.84 -6.21 8.76
CA ASP A 263 -3.17 -5.58 7.48
C ASP A 263 -4.69 -5.47 7.24
N GLY A 264 -5.09 -4.61 6.30
CA GLY A 264 -6.51 -4.36 6.00
C GLY A 264 -7.24 -5.56 5.39
N HIS A 265 -6.55 -6.44 4.68
CA HIS A 265 -7.16 -7.67 4.17
C HIS A 265 -7.47 -8.65 5.30
N ARG A 266 -6.57 -8.76 6.28
CA ARG A 266 -6.80 -9.57 7.47
C ARG A 266 -7.96 -9.03 8.30
N LEU A 267 -8.01 -7.72 8.51
CA LEU A 267 -9.14 -7.06 9.16
C LEU A 267 -10.45 -7.37 8.45
N THR A 268 -10.49 -7.18 7.12
CA THR A 268 -11.66 -7.48 6.28
C THR A 268 -12.12 -8.92 6.45
N LYS A 269 -11.20 -9.86 6.37
CA LYS A 269 -11.50 -11.29 6.55
C LYS A 269 -12.13 -11.58 7.91
N LEU A 270 -11.55 -11.05 9.00
CA LEU A 270 -12.05 -11.29 10.36
C LEU A 270 -13.46 -10.72 10.54
N VAL A 271 -13.69 -9.49 10.08
CA VAL A 271 -15.00 -8.83 10.17
C VAL A 271 -16.05 -9.55 9.34
N LYS A 272 -15.74 -9.92 8.09
CA LYS A 272 -16.68 -10.58 7.18
C LYS A 272 -16.93 -12.07 7.50
N SER A 273 -16.06 -12.70 8.28
CA SER A 273 -16.23 -14.10 8.70
C SER A 273 -17.04 -14.28 9.99
N ASP A 274 -17.34 -13.21 10.70
CA ASP A 274 -18.13 -13.24 11.95
C ASP A 274 -19.56 -12.77 11.68
N GLU A 275 -20.57 -13.62 11.92
CA GLU A 275 -21.98 -13.34 11.65
C GLU A 275 -22.49 -12.03 12.30
N ALA A 276 -21.90 -11.64 13.44
CA ALA A 276 -22.31 -10.41 14.14
C ALA A 276 -21.80 -9.14 13.46
N THR A 277 -20.75 -9.23 12.63
CA THR A 277 -20.06 -8.10 12.01
C THR A 277 -20.05 -8.16 10.47
N ALA A 278 -20.44 -9.29 9.86
CA ALA A 278 -20.39 -9.51 8.42
C ALA A 278 -21.17 -8.46 7.61
N ASP A 279 -22.25 -7.93 8.16
CA ASP A 279 -23.10 -6.91 7.52
C ASP A 279 -22.49 -5.50 7.56
N ILE A 280 -21.40 -5.28 8.31
CA ILE A 280 -20.75 -3.96 8.35
C ILE A 280 -20.03 -3.72 7.02
N PRO A 281 -20.38 -2.66 6.27
CA PRO A 281 -19.68 -2.32 5.04
C PRO A 281 -18.20 -1.99 5.30
N ILE A 282 -17.34 -2.50 4.41
CA ILE A 282 -15.90 -2.27 4.45
C ILE A 282 -15.42 -1.66 3.14
N VAL A 283 -14.81 -0.50 3.22
CA VAL A 283 -14.15 0.16 2.10
C VAL A 283 -12.65 0.08 2.29
N ILE A 284 -11.97 -0.60 1.38
CA ILE A 284 -10.50 -0.57 1.31
C ILE A 284 -10.10 0.70 0.58
N PHE A 285 -9.33 1.56 1.25
CA PHE A 285 -8.83 2.83 0.72
C PHE A 285 -7.32 2.86 0.84
N SER A 286 -6.63 2.48 -0.23
CA SER A 286 -5.19 2.21 -0.20
C SER A 286 -4.48 2.68 -1.47
N SER A 287 -3.19 2.93 -1.37
CA SER A 287 -2.32 3.15 -2.52
C SER A 287 -2.10 1.87 -3.35
N LEU A 288 -2.28 0.71 -2.73
CA LEU A 288 -2.14 -0.62 -3.33
C LEU A 288 -3.44 -1.11 -3.98
N VAL A 289 -3.98 -0.39 -4.94
CA VAL A 289 -5.18 -0.82 -5.68
C VAL A 289 -4.82 -1.16 -7.12
N ASN A 290 -4.34 -2.37 -7.34
CA ASN A 290 -4.19 -3.00 -8.65
C ASN A 290 -5.26 -4.11 -8.85
N ASP A 291 -5.33 -4.69 -10.04
CA ASP A 291 -6.34 -5.70 -10.38
C ASP A 291 -6.27 -6.95 -9.48
N GLU A 292 -5.09 -7.31 -9.02
CA GLU A 292 -4.88 -8.45 -8.14
C GLU A 292 -5.38 -8.15 -6.72
N MET A 293 -5.02 -6.99 -6.17
CA MET A 293 -5.49 -6.55 -4.86
C MET A 293 -7.01 -6.33 -4.85
N LYS A 294 -7.59 -5.83 -5.96
CA LYS A 294 -9.05 -5.75 -6.11
C LYS A 294 -9.72 -7.11 -6.01
N LYS A 295 -9.24 -8.09 -6.79
CA LYS A 295 -9.77 -9.47 -6.72
C LYS A 295 -9.64 -10.08 -5.33
N LYS A 296 -8.53 -9.80 -4.64
CA LYS A 296 -8.31 -10.28 -3.28
C LYS A 296 -9.30 -9.67 -2.29
N GLY A 297 -9.49 -8.35 -2.30
CA GLY A 297 -10.44 -7.68 -1.43
C GLY A 297 -11.88 -8.09 -1.71
N GLU A 298 -12.28 -8.22 -2.99
CA GLU A 298 -13.60 -8.76 -3.38
C GLU A 298 -13.81 -10.18 -2.84
N ALA A 299 -12.81 -11.06 -2.98
CA ALA A 299 -12.86 -12.43 -2.46
C ALA A 299 -12.96 -12.48 -0.92
N LEU A 300 -12.51 -11.46 -0.22
CA LEU A 300 -12.61 -11.31 1.25
C LEU A 300 -13.92 -10.65 1.68
N GLY A 301 -14.74 -10.16 0.73
CA GLY A 301 -16.02 -9.52 0.99
C GLY A 301 -15.95 -8.01 1.24
N ALA A 302 -14.89 -7.33 0.81
CA ALA A 302 -14.87 -5.87 0.81
C ALA A 302 -15.96 -5.31 -0.11
N ASP A 303 -16.71 -4.32 0.36
CA ASP A 303 -17.84 -3.73 -0.37
C ASP A 303 -17.36 -2.73 -1.44
N ALA A 304 -16.20 -2.12 -1.24
CA ALA A 304 -15.55 -1.29 -2.23
C ALA A 304 -14.02 -1.22 -1.99
N GLN A 305 -13.30 -0.89 -3.09
CA GLN A 305 -11.87 -0.64 -3.04
C GLN A 305 -11.52 0.57 -3.89
N LEU A 306 -10.81 1.52 -3.31
CA LEU A 306 -10.46 2.79 -3.91
C LEU A 306 -8.98 3.10 -3.70
N SER A 307 -8.41 3.78 -4.68
CA SER A 307 -7.05 4.35 -4.57
C SER A 307 -7.07 5.61 -3.71
N LYS A 308 -6.07 5.80 -2.83
CA LYS A 308 -5.98 6.95 -1.90
C LYS A 308 -6.15 8.33 -2.55
N PRO A 309 -5.70 8.62 -3.80
CA PRO A 309 -5.99 9.90 -4.44
C PRO A 309 -7.49 10.20 -4.64
N GLU A 310 -8.35 9.18 -4.64
CA GLU A 310 -9.77 9.29 -4.99
C GLU A 310 -10.68 9.61 -3.79
N ILE A 311 -10.32 10.63 -3.01
CA ILE A 311 -11.08 10.98 -1.80
C ILE A 311 -12.53 11.40 -2.10
N GLY A 312 -12.78 12.06 -3.22
CA GLY A 312 -14.13 12.42 -3.68
C GLY A 312 -14.99 11.20 -3.99
N ASN A 313 -14.40 10.15 -4.56
CA ASN A 313 -15.09 8.89 -4.83
C ASN A 313 -15.33 8.11 -3.53
N LEU A 314 -14.41 8.18 -2.56
CA LEU A 314 -14.62 7.59 -1.23
C LEU A 314 -15.90 8.14 -0.59
N VAL A 315 -16.07 9.47 -0.60
CA VAL A 315 -17.27 10.11 -0.04
C VAL A 315 -18.54 9.64 -0.74
N LYS A 316 -18.54 9.55 -2.09
CA LYS A 316 -19.71 9.05 -2.85
C LYS A 316 -20.07 7.61 -2.49
N ILE A 317 -19.06 6.74 -2.31
CA ILE A 317 -19.29 5.34 -1.93
C ILE A 317 -19.82 5.24 -0.51
N ILE A 318 -19.28 6.04 0.42
CA ILE A 318 -19.82 6.10 1.79
C ILE A 318 -21.31 6.49 1.76
N ASP A 319 -21.67 7.51 0.96
CA ASP A 319 -23.06 7.93 0.81
C ASP A 319 -23.95 6.75 0.36
N GLN A 320 -23.52 6.00 -0.66
CA GLN A 320 -24.28 4.86 -1.18
C GLN A 320 -24.45 3.76 -0.12
N LEU A 321 -23.35 3.36 0.55
CA LEU A 321 -23.37 2.29 1.53
C LEU A 321 -24.19 2.66 2.79
N VAL A 322 -24.17 3.93 3.18
CA VAL A 322 -24.95 4.43 4.33
C VAL A 322 -26.43 4.58 3.98
N ASP A 323 -26.76 5.05 2.77
CA ASP A 323 -28.17 5.20 2.34
C ASP A 323 -28.85 3.85 2.09
N GLU A 324 -28.13 2.86 1.55
CA GLU A 324 -28.65 1.49 1.36
C GLU A 324 -29.03 0.83 2.70
N ASP A 325 -28.29 1.07 3.79
CA ASP A 325 -28.63 0.59 5.14
C ASP A 325 -29.93 1.24 5.68
N GLN A 326 -30.31 2.42 5.18
CA GLN A 326 -31.60 3.07 5.49
C GLN A 326 -32.76 2.53 4.63
N ILE A 327 -32.51 2.17 3.37
CA ILE A 327 -33.52 1.66 2.45
C ILE A 327 -33.88 0.21 2.81
N GLY A 328 -32.91 -0.62 3.18
CA GLY A 328 -33.15 -2.02 3.60
C GLY A 328 -34.02 -2.17 4.85
N ARG A 329 -34.15 -1.13 5.67
CA ARG A 329 -35.03 -1.11 6.87
C ARG A 329 -36.47 -0.65 6.60
N ALA A 330 -36.74 -0.13 5.40
CA ALA A 330 -38.08 0.31 5.02
C ALA A 330 -38.94 -0.80 4.44
N HIS A 331 -38.42 -2.00 4.27
CA HIS A 331 -39.09 -3.15 3.64
C HIS A 331 -39.18 -4.40 4.54
N VAL A 332 -39.05 -4.27 5.89
CA VAL A 332 -39.34 -5.38 6.83
C VAL A 332 -40.53 -5.02 7.71
#